data_dfa0064b477249e6139ad47e68452ef4
#
_entry.id   dfa0064b477249e6139ad47e68452ef4
#
_cell.length_a   1.000
_cell.length_b   1.000
_cell.length_c   1.000
_cell.angle_alpha   90.00
_cell.angle_beta   90.00
_cell.angle_gamma   90.00
#
_symmetry.space_group_name_H-M   'P 1'
#
loop_
_entity.id
_entity.type
_entity.pdbx_description
1 polymer ?
#
loop_
_entity_poly.entity_id
_entity_poly.type
_entity_poly.pdbx_seq_one_letter_code
_entity_poly.pdbx_strand_id
1 'polypeptide(L)'
;GKYRTCEAIIVDTRHNGGGWLHDDLATLLDGKEYVRFEPRGQYIGTEPYNKWTKPSCVLIGEDNYSDACGFPYAYRTLGIGKLIGAPVPGTMTAVWWENQIDPSIVFGIPQVGVTAVKEGRYLENMQIEPDILIYNDPASVLRGEDKQLEAAVAEMLKTIENK
;
A
#
# COMPACT_ATOMS: atom_id res chain seq x y z
N GLY A 1 16.94 7.84 6.40
CA GLY A 1 16.20 8.93 5.80
C GLY A 1 15.48 9.80 6.85
N LYS A 2 14.85 10.88 6.43
CA LYS A 2 14.21 11.91 7.30
C LYS A 2 13.20 11.33 8.32
N TYR A 3 12.50 10.27 7.98
CA TYR A 3 11.41 9.71 8.80
C TYR A 3 11.78 8.46 9.60
N ARG A 4 13.05 8.08 9.66
CA ARG A 4 13.51 6.87 10.40
C ARG A 4 13.19 6.90 11.90
N THR A 5 13.07 8.09 12.48
CA THR A 5 12.78 8.29 13.90
C THR A 5 11.28 8.29 14.23
N CYS A 6 10.39 8.35 13.22
CA CYS A 6 8.96 8.26 13.45
C CYS A 6 8.57 6.91 14.07
N GLU A 7 7.52 6.87 14.86
CA GLU A 7 7.06 5.68 15.56
C GLU A 7 6.12 4.82 14.73
N ALA A 8 5.47 5.42 13.71
CA ALA A 8 4.64 4.74 12.73
C ALA A 8 4.71 5.43 11.37
N ILE A 9 4.23 4.75 10.31
CA ILE A 9 4.07 5.29 8.97
C ILE A 9 2.65 5.01 8.47
N ILE A 10 2.03 6.02 7.86
CA ILE A 10 0.83 5.89 7.05
C ILE A 10 1.26 6.02 5.58
N VAL A 11 0.96 5.01 4.78
CA VAL A 11 1.19 5.04 3.33
C VAL A 11 -0.11 5.38 2.64
N ASP A 12 -0.20 6.58 2.07
CA ASP A 12 -1.40 7.02 1.35
C ASP A 12 -1.27 6.65 -0.12
N THR A 13 -2.12 5.71 -0.56
CA THR A 13 -2.19 5.25 -1.95
C THR A 13 -3.42 5.75 -2.69
N ARG A 14 -4.25 6.55 -2.06
CA ARG A 14 -5.44 7.12 -2.69
C ARG A 14 -5.06 7.97 -3.89
N HIS A 15 -5.89 7.94 -4.93
CA HIS A 15 -5.67 8.67 -6.19
C HIS A 15 -4.40 8.26 -6.95
N ASN A 16 -3.85 7.07 -6.69
CA ASN A 16 -2.66 6.58 -7.35
C ASN A 16 -3.02 5.73 -8.58
N GLY A 17 -2.50 6.12 -9.74
CA GLY A 17 -2.71 5.45 -11.03
C GLY A 17 -1.85 4.21 -11.27
N GLY A 18 -1.04 3.78 -10.31
CA GLY A 18 -0.19 2.60 -10.44
C GLY A 18 1.27 2.90 -10.73
N GLY A 19 1.99 1.90 -11.20
CA GLY A 19 3.43 1.94 -11.45
C GLY A 19 4.09 0.58 -11.24
N TRP A 20 5.25 0.54 -10.52
CA TRP A 20 6.02 -0.68 -10.26
C TRP A 20 6.69 -0.67 -8.88
N LEU A 21 6.12 0.01 -7.91
CA LEU A 21 6.75 0.24 -6.60
C LEU A 21 6.24 -0.71 -5.50
N HIS A 22 5.19 -1.48 -5.77
CA HIS A 22 4.51 -2.30 -4.74
C HIS A 22 5.42 -3.31 -4.06
N ASP A 23 6.29 -3.98 -4.83
CA ASP A 23 7.20 -5.00 -4.32
C ASP A 23 8.26 -4.41 -3.40
N ASP A 24 8.89 -3.31 -3.81
CA ASP A 24 9.88 -2.58 -3.01
C ASP A 24 9.26 -2.07 -1.69
N LEU A 25 8.04 -1.52 -1.75
CA LEU A 25 7.33 -1.05 -0.56
C LEU A 25 6.96 -2.20 0.37
N ALA A 26 6.42 -3.30 -0.16
CA ALA A 26 6.08 -4.48 0.62
C ALA A 26 7.32 -5.06 1.31
N THR A 27 8.42 -5.20 0.56
CA THR A 27 9.72 -5.67 1.09
C THR A 27 10.25 -4.76 2.20
N LEU A 28 10.18 -3.44 2.01
CA LEU A 28 10.60 -2.47 3.03
C LEU A 28 9.77 -2.59 4.32
N LEU A 29 8.45 -2.71 4.18
CA LEU A 29 7.49 -2.67 5.29
C LEU A 29 7.34 -4.01 6.01
N ASP A 30 7.63 -5.16 5.35
CA ASP A 30 7.69 -6.49 5.98
C ASP A 30 9.10 -6.87 6.46
N GLY A 31 10.03 -5.96 6.39
CA GLY A 31 11.44 -6.23 6.73
C GLY A 31 11.63 -6.69 8.17
N LYS A 32 12.05 -7.94 8.37
CA LYS A 32 12.32 -8.54 9.69
C LYS A 32 13.82 -8.62 9.93
N GLU A 33 14.26 -8.25 11.12
CA GLU A 33 15.66 -8.42 11.49
C GLU A 33 16.03 -9.90 11.55
N TYR A 34 17.14 -10.27 10.92
CA TYR A 34 17.69 -11.61 10.98
C TYR A 34 19.16 -11.64 11.43
N VAL A 35 19.86 -10.50 11.44
CA VAL A 35 21.24 -10.34 11.95
C VAL A 35 21.38 -9.01 12.69
N ARG A 36 22.14 -9.02 13.77
CA ARG A 36 22.60 -7.82 14.47
C ARG A 36 24.12 -7.81 14.53
N PHE A 37 24.71 -6.65 14.38
CA PHE A 37 26.13 -6.41 14.53
C PHE A 37 26.40 -5.78 15.89
N GLU A 38 27.03 -6.54 16.79
CA GLU A 38 27.24 -6.16 18.19
C GLU A 38 28.68 -6.40 18.65
N PRO A 39 29.68 -5.71 18.06
CA PRO A 39 31.06 -5.85 18.48
C PRO A 39 31.19 -5.47 19.98
N ARG A 40 31.73 -6.38 20.79
CA ARG A 40 31.92 -6.22 22.23
C ARG A 40 30.63 -5.82 22.97
N GLY A 41 29.46 -6.31 22.51
CA GLY A 41 28.16 -6.00 23.11
C GLY A 41 27.58 -4.61 22.77
N GLN A 42 28.23 -3.86 21.88
CA GLN A 42 27.73 -2.56 21.43
C GLN A 42 27.00 -2.71 20.09
N TYR A 43 25.70 -2.44 20.08
CA TYR A 43 24.90 -2.44 18.84
C TYR A 43 25.39 -1.38 17.86
N ILE A 44 25.71 -1.79 16.64
CA ILE A 44 26.13 -0.89 15.56
C ILE A 44 25.29 -0.99 14.30
N GLY A 45 24.44 -2.01 14.17
CA GLY A 45 23.58 -2.15 13.00
C GLY A 45 22.89 -3.50 12.93
N THR A 46 22.11 -3.68 11.89
CA THR A 46 21.29 -4.88 11.66
C THR A 46 21.03 -5.11 10.18
N GLU A 47 20.65 -6.33 9.82
CA GLU A 47 20.17 -6.70 8.47
C GLU A 47 18.73 -7.19 8.51
N PRO A 48 17.94 -6.94 7.43
CA PRO A 48 18.28 -6.16 6.25
C PRO A 48 18.52 -4.70 6.60
N TYR A 49 19.41 -4.01 5.89
CA TYR A 49 19.74 -2.61 6.17
C TYR A 49 18.54 -1.68 5.92
N ASN A 50 17.84 -1.88 4.80
CA ASN A 50 16.64 -1.15 4.45
C ASN A 50 15.42 -1.93 4.91
N LYS A 51 14.79 -1.47 5.99
CA LYS A 51 13.56 -2.03 6.53
C LYS A 51 12.80 -1.02 7.37
N TRP A 52 11.52 -1.28 7.51
CA TRP A 52 10.66 -0.63 8.49
C TRP A 52 10.08 -1.68 9.42
N THR A 53 10.42 -1.62 10.70
CA THR A 53 10.03 -2.62 11.72
C THR A 53 9.00 -2.10 12.72
N LYS A 54 8.51 -0.89 12.50
CA LYS A 54 7.53 -0.22 13.35
C LYS A 54 6.13 -0.32 12.71
N PRO A 55 5.05 0.04 13.42
CA PRO A 55 3.71 0.01 12.85
C PRO A 55 3.58 0.79 11.53
N SER A 56 2.74 0.26 10.67
CA SER A 56 2.28 0.96 9.47
C SER A 56 0.83 0.62 9.17
N CYS A 57 0.16 1.48 8.42
CA CYS A 57 -1.11 1.21 7.76
C CYS A 57 -1.14 1.85 6.38
N VAL A 58 -2.09 1.43 5.56
CA VAL A 58 -2.25 1.95 4.20
C VAL A 58 -3.63 2.58 4.04
N LEU A 59 -3.66 3.82 3.54
CA LEU A 59 -4.87 4.46 3.05
C LEU A 59 -5.15 4.03 1.62
N ILE A 60 -6.35 3.52 1.37
CA ILE A 60 -6.82 3.02 0.08
C ILE A 60 -8.11 3.71 -0.36
N GLY A 61 -8.35 3.76 -1.67
CA GLY A 61 -9.51 4.43 -2.26
C GLY A 61 -10.02 3.75 -3.53
N GLU A 62 -11.24 4.14 -3.94
CA GLU A 62 -11.96 3.55 -5.06
C GLU A 62 -11.30 3.80 -6.42
N ASP A 63 -10.44 4.78 -6.51
CA ASP A 63 -9.71 5.17 -7.73
C ASP A 63 -8.26 4.69 -7.78
N ASN A 64 -7.86 3.83 -6.85
CA ASN A 64 -6.61 3.11 -6.98
C ASN A 64 -6.61 2.26 -8.24
N TYR A 65 -5.54 2.32 -9.03
CA TYR A 65 -5.44 1.62 -10.30
C TYR A 65 -4.11 0.86 -10.45
N SER A 66 -4.14 -0.30 -11.10
CA SER A 66 -2.95 -1.09 -11.47
C SER A 66 -2.10 -1.44 -10.23
N ASP A 67 -0.85 -1.04 -10.19
CA ASP A 67 0.08 -1.28 -9.08
C ASP A 67 -0.45 -0.76 -7.72
N ALA A 68 -1.26 0.31 -7.73
CA ALA A 68 -1.94 0.80 -6.55
C ALA A 68 -3.09 -0.12 -6.06
N CYS A 69 -3.49 -1.12 -6.83
CA CYS A 69 -4.31 -2.25 -6.39
C CYS A 69 -3.41 -3.40 -5.87
N GLY A 70 -2.27 -3.63 -6.52
CA GLY A 70 -1.32 -4.67 -6.14
C GLY A 70 -0.69 -4.48 -4.78
N PHE A 71 -0.33 -3.26 -4.44
CA PHE A 71 0.28 -2.96 -3.15
C PHE A 71 -0.63 -3.28 -1.95
N PRO A 72 -1.90 -2.82 -1.90
CA PRO A 72 -2.83 -3.22 -0.84
C PRO A 72 -3.04 -4.73 -0.74
N TYR A 73 -3.10 -5.43 -1.88
CA TYR A 73 -3.19 -6.89 -1.89
C TYR A 73 -1.95 -7.53 -1.25
N ALA A 74 -0.75 -7.15 -1.67
CA ALA A 74 0.52 -7.64 -1.11
C ALA A 74 0.62 -7.35 0.39
N TYR A 75 0.34 -6.11 0.79
CA TYR A 75 0.38 -5.64 2.17
C TYR A 75 -0.50 -6.47 3.11
N ARG A 76 -1.74 -6.75 2.69
CA ARG A 76 -2.66 -7.62 3.42
C ARG A 76 -2.19 -9.08 3.43
N THR A 77 -1.80 -9.62 2.27
CA THR A 77 -1.41 -11.03 2.12
C THR A 77 -0.20 -11.38 2.98
N LEU A 78 0.74 -10.45 3.09
CA LEU A 78 1.92 -10.56 3.97
C LEU A 78 1.62 -10.29 5.44
N GLY A 79 0.43 -9.77 5.77
CA GLY A 79 0.03 -9.47 7.15
C GLY A 79 0.83 -8.33 7.78
N ILE A 80 1.22 -7.33 6.98
CA ILE A 80 2.08 -6.22 7.44
C ILE A 80 1.31 -5.29 8.38
N GLY A 81 0.06 -4.96 8.04
CA GLY A 81 -0.79 -4.08 8.84
C GLY A 81 -2.19 -3.94 8.24
N LYS A 82 -2.91 -2.89 8.63
CA LYS A 82 -4.30 -2.65 8.23
C LYS A 82 -4.43 -1.77 7.00
N LEU A 83 -5.44 -2.05 6.19
CA LEU A 83 -5.95 -1.22 5.12
C LEU A 83 -7.11 -0.37 5.63
N ILE A 84 -7.09 0.93 5.36
CA ILE A 84 -8.07 1.91 5.87
C ILE A 84 -8.58 2.74 4.71
N GLY A 85 -9.88 2.96 4.63
CA GLY A 85 -10.47 3.80 3.57
C GLY A 85 -11.61 3.12 2.84
N ALA A 86 -11.64 3.24 1.53
CA ALA A 86 -12.66 2.67 0.65
C ALA A 86 -12.12 1.47 -0.13
N PRO A 87 -13.00 0.54 -0.58
CA PRO A 87 -12.58 -0.63 -1.34
C PRO A 87 -11.81 -0.29 -2.61
N VAL A 88 -10.78 -1.06 -2.91
CA VAL A 88 -9.98 -0.93 -4.13
C VAL A 88 -10.55 -1.82 -5.23
N PRO A 89 -10.75 -1.32 -6.47
CA PRO A 89 -11.50 -2.03 -7.51
C PRO A 89 -10.84 -3.30 -8.05
N GLY A 90 -9.54 -3.49 -7.92
CA GLY A 90 -8.86 -4.70 -8.36
C GLY A 90 -8.55 -4.72 -9.86
N THR A 91 -7.93 -3.68 -10.36
CA THR A 91 -7.44 -3.59 -11.74
C THR A 91 -5.94 -3.89 -11.77
N MET A 92 -5.57 -5.14 -12.11
CA MET A 92 -4.19 -5.62 -11.97
C MET A 92 -3.56 -6.18 -13.23
N THR A 93 -4.28 -6.21 -14.34
CA THR A 93 -3.72 -6.71 -15.61
C THR A 93 -2.77 -5.68 -16.21
N ALA A 94 -1.53 -6.08 -16.51
CA ALA A 94 -0.60 -5.22 -17.22
C ALA A 94 -1.04 -5.02 -18.66
N VAL A 95 -0.96 -3.78 -19.14
CA VAL A 95 -1.53 -3.35 -20.40
C VAL A 95 -0.42 -2.82 -21.32
N TRP A 96 -0.43 -3.25 -22.58
CA TRP A 96 0.34 -2.65 -23.66
C TRP A 96 -0.49 -1.54 -24.32
N TRP A 97 0.10 -0.35 -24.42
CA TRP A 97 -0.58 0.83 -24.98
C TRP A 97 -0.19 1.04 -26.45
N GLU A 98 -1.18 1.03 -27.34
CA GLU A 98 -1.00 1.25 -28.76
C GLU A 98 -1.64 2.57 -29.21
N ASN A 99 -0.82 3.43 -29.83
CA ASN A 99 -1.31 4.65 -30.48
C ASN A 99 -2.03 4.28 -31.78
N GLN A 100 -3.21 4.85 -31.99
CA GLN A 100 -3.97 4.66 -33.20
C GLN A 100 -3.51 5.62 -34.32
N ILE A 101 -4.09 5.47 -35.53
CA ILE A 101 -3.84 6.38 -36.67
C ILE A 101 -4.12 7.84 -36.27
N ASP A 102 -5.20 8.07 -35.53
CA ASP A 102 -5.41 9.32 -34.81
C ASP A 102 -4.63 9.27 -33.49
N PRO A 103 -3.57 10.09 -33.32
CA PRO A 103 -2.71 10.05 -32.13
C PRO A 103 -3.39 10.51 -30.84
N SER A 104 -4.58 11.08 -30.92
CA SER A 104 -5.39 11.40 -29.73
C SER A 104 -6.08 10.17 -29.15
N ILE A 105 -6.08 9.05 -29.86
CA ILE A 105 -6.70 7.79 -29.46
C ILE A 105 -5.61 6.78 -29.10
N VAL A 106 -5.68 6.27 -27.88
CA VAL A 106 -4.79 5.22 -27.38
C VAL A 106 -5.62 4.01 -26.98
N PHE A 107 -5.20 2.82 -27.42
CA PHE A 107 -5.85 1.56 -27.09
C PHE A 107 -4.96 0.73 -26.16
N GLY A 108 -5.53 0.25 -25.07
CA GLY A 108 -4.84 -0.62 -24.12
C GLY A 108 -5.15 -2.09 -24.37
N ILE A 109 -4.11 -2.91 -24.61
CA ILE A 109 -4.24 -4.34 -24.82
C ILE A 109 -3.75 -5.07 -23.57
N PRO A 110 -4.62 -5.77 -22.81
CA PRO A 110 -4.21 -6.58 -21.68
C PRO A 110 -3.29 -7.73 -22.12
N GLN A 111 -2.11 -7.85 -21.53
CA GLN A 111 -1.13 -8.85 -21.92
C GLN A 111 -0.72 -9.78 -20.79
N VAL A 112 -0.56 -9.27 -19.58
CA VAL A 112 -0.05 -10.05 -18.45
C VAL A 112 -1.03 -9.96 -17.29
N GLY A 113 -1.71 -11.07 -17.03
CA GLY A 113 -2.54 -11.23 -15.84
C GLY A 113 -1.69 -11.58 -14.62
N VAL A 114 -2.06 -11.05 -13.45
CA VAL A 114 -1.43 -11.34 -12.16
C VAL A 114 -2.31 -12.30 -11.39
N THR A 115 -1.76 -13.47 -11.01
CA THR A 115 -2.49 -14.50 -10.28
C THR A 115 -2.19 -14.41 -8.78
N ALA A 116 -3.25 -14.31 -7.99
CA ALA A 116 -3.20 -14.43 -6.54
C ALA A 116 -2.87 -15.86 -6.14
N VAL A 117 -1.71 -16.10 -5.53
CA VAL A 117 -1.26 -17.46 -5.17
C VAL A 117 -2.19 -18.11 -4.15
N LYS A 118 -2.65 -17.34 -3.15
CA LYS A 118 -3.51 -17.81 -2.08
C LYS A 118 -4.92 -18.19 -2.58
N GLU A 119 -5.51 -17.38 -3.43
CA GLU A 119 -6.86 -17.55 -3.96
C GLU A 119 -6.90 -18.43 -5.23
N GLY A 120 -5.75 -18.65 -5.88
CA GLY A 120 -5.64 -19.45 -7.11
C GLY A 120 -6.33 -18.84 -8.32
N ARG A 121 -6.55 -17.53 -8.36
CA ARG A 121 -7.23 -16.81 -9.46
C ARG A 121 -6.57 -15.49 -9.77
N TYR A 122 -6.91 -14.89 -10.91
CA TYR A 122 -6.44 -13.56 -11.26
C TYR A 122 -6.92 -12.51 -10.26
N LEU A 123 -6.04 -11.53 -9.99
CA LEU A 123 -6.36 -10.34 -9.18
C LEU A 123 -7.30 -9.39 -9.92
N GLU A 124 -7.35 -9.46 -11.24
CA GLU A 124 -8.29 -8.67 -12.03
C GLU A 124 -9.73 -8.93 -11.58
N ASN A 125 -10.50 -7.87 -11.37
CA ASN A 125 -11.85 -7.89 -10.80
C ASN A 125 -11.92 -8.49 -9.38
N MET A 126 -10.82 -8.50 -8.64
CA MET A 126 -10.78 -8.85 -7.23
C MET A 126 -10.80 -7.59 -6.37
N GLN A 127 -11.98 -7.14 -5.98
CA GLN A 127 -12.10 -6.02 -5.06
C GLN A 127 -11.40 -6.33 -3.71
N ILE A 128 -10.66 -5.35 -3.21
CA ILE A 128 -9.94 -5.45 -1.94
C ILE A 128 -10.63 -4.56 -0.91
N GLU A 129 -11.27 -5.19 0.08
CA GLU A 129 -11.97 -4.49 1.14
C GLU A 129 -10.99 -3.91 2.17
N PRO A 130 -11.20 -2.71 2.72
CA PRO A 130 -10.43 -2.22 3.84
C PRO A 130 -10.74 -2.98 5.13
N ASP A 131 -9.80 -2.97 6.07
CA ASP A 131 -10.03 -3.47 7.44
C ASP A 131 -10.85 -2.46 8.26
N ILE A 132 -10.72 -1.18 7.92
CA ILE A 132 -11.52 -0.09 8.48
C ILE A 132 -12.15 0.66 7.31
N LEU A 133 -13.44 0.39 7.08
CA LEU A 133 -14.21 1.04 6.02
C LEU A 133 -14.61 2.44 6.47
N ILE A 134 -14.19 3.43 5.71
CA ILE A 134 -14.53 4.83 5.93
C ILE A 134 -14.46 5.62 4.63
N TYR A 135 -15.44 6.47 4.40
CA TYR A 135 -15.51 7.35 3.23
C TYR A 135 -15.36 8.81 3.65
N ASN A 136 -14.72 9.58 2.80
CA ASN A 136 -14.77 11.03 2.87
C ASN A 136 -16.06 11.51 2.20
N ASP A 137 -16.97 12.09 2.97
CA ASP A 137 -18.17 12.70 2.39
C ASP A 137 -17.87 14.09 1.81
N PRO A 138 -18.60 14.52 0.77
CA PRO A 138 -18.33 15.81 0.11
C PRO A 138 -18.37 17.02 1.04
N ALA A 139 -19.24 17.01 2.03
CA ALA A 139 -19.35 18.13 2.97
C ALA A 139 -18.12 18.23 3.87
N SER A 140 -17.57 17.11 4.33
CA SER A 140 -16.33 17.08 5.11
C SER A 140 -15.14 17.53 4.27
N VAL A 141 -15.03 17.04 3.02
CA VAL A 141 -13.95 17.44 2.11
C VAL A 141 -13.97 18.95 1.83
N LEU A 142 -15.16 19.55 1.63
CA LEU A 142 -15.32 21.01 1.45
C LEU A 142 -14.88 21.82 2.68
N ARG A 143 -14.92 21.23 3.87
CA ARG A 143 -14.40 21.85 5.10
C ARG A 143 -12.90 21.61 5.32
N GLY A 144 -12.26 20.84 4.44
CA GLY A 144 -10.85 20.46 4.59
C GLY A 144 -10.63 19.32 5.60
N GLU A 145 -11.67 18.57 5.94
CA GLU A 145 -11.60 17.40 6.82
C GLU A 145 -11.30 16.14 6.00
N ASP A 146 -10.39 15.31 6.48
CA ASP A 146 -10.05 14.00 5.88
C ASP A 146 -10.31 12.90 6.90
N LYS A 147 -11.52 12.37 6.91
CA LYS A 147 -11.95 11.33 7.85
C LYS A 147 -11.16 10.02 7.70
N GLN A 148 -10.73 9.71 6.49
CA GLN A 148 -9.90 8.53 6.23
C GLN A 148 -8.52 8.70 6.87
N LEU A 149 -7.89 9.86 6.69
CA LEU A 149 -6.60 10.16 7.33
C LEU A 149 -6.72 10.22 8.85
N GLU A 150 -7.77 10.84 9.37
CA GLU A 150 -8.06 10.89 10.82
C GLU A 150 -8.19 9.48 11.41
N ALA A 151 -8.90 8.57 10.73
CA ALA A 151 -9.03 7.17 11.14
C ALA A 151 -7.69 6.43 11.12
N ALA A 152 -6.85 6.67 10.10
CA ALA A 152 -5.52 6.08 10.01
C ALA A 152 -4.59 6.58 11.13
N VAL A 153 -4.63 7.87 11.45
CA VAL A 153 -3.87 8.45 12.57
C VAL A 153 -4.33 7.84 13.89
N ALA A 154 -5.65 7.76 14.13
CA ALA A 154 -6.20 7.16 15.34
C ALA A 154 -5.78 5.69 15.51
N GLU A 155 -5.80 4.90 14.43
CA GLU A 155 -5.35 3.50 14.46
C GLU A 155 -3.86 3.37 14.75
N MET A 156 -3.03 4.25 14.19
CA MET A 156 -1.59 4.24 14.46
C MET A 156 -1.27 4.65 15.89
N LEU A 157 -1.91 5.68 16.43
CA LEU A 157 -1.74 6.09 17.84
C LEU A 157 -2.13 4.95 18.78
N LYS A 158 -3.28 4.33 18.57
CA LYS A 158 -3.71 3.16 19.35
C LYS A 158 -2.70 2.01 19.27
N THR A 159 -2.11 1.77 18.11
CA THR A 159 -1.12 0.70 17.94
C THR A 159 0.19 0.99 18.65
N ILE A 160 0.60 2.26 18.72
CA ILE A 160 1.80 2.71 19.43
C ILE A 160 1.60 2.60 20.96
N GLU A 161 0.44 3.03 21.46
CA GLU A 161 0.12 3.02 22.89
C GLU A 161 0.02 1.59 23.48
N ASN A 162 -0.31 0.60 22.67
CA ASN A 162 -0.45 -0.80 23.08
C ASN A 162 0.85 -1.63 22.97
N LYS A 163 1.97 -1.01 22.64
CA LYS A 163 3.31 -1.64 22.61
C LYS A 163 4.06 -1.45 23.91
#